data_b6469f8ed12d76cf1891c2afd834ef78
#
_entry.id   b6469f8ed12d76cf1891c2afd834ef78
#
_cell.length_a   1.000
_cell.length_b   1.000
_cell.length_c   1.000
_cell.angle_alpha   90.00
_cell.angle_beta   90.00
_cell.angle_gamma   90.00
#
_symmetry.space_group_name_H-M   'P 1'
#
loop_
_entity.id
_entity.type
_entity.pdbx_description
1 polymer ?
#
loop_
_entity_poly.entity_id
_entity_poly.type
_entity_poly.pdbx_seq_one_letter_code
_entity_poly.pdbx_strand_id
1 'polypeptide(L)'
;MPDSAISTSDDATDWSRCLRACLVTLASCASLLFVFTIAVDPYDSGKFGFFGINGVADRNTLTANASRARDASFDSAIIGNSTALLINPTALSQATGLHFVQLSVVGGSPREELVVLDFFLRHHGHVGALVIGADPSWCVHEQNNKPRPFPYWLYGRSRLVYAGALFSGAAIEHAVQRVQIGLGKRQRSDPTGTFDSEDTWPIGEFRDTNRPADPLPATSAALRDVLPWVSKLDEVIKQLPNELPVVVLVPPTVASTVAQPGTPEAADRAACNAALKQTVAGRPHSNFINYRVDNALTRDAANFEDFIHYRPIISARVDAGIVLSLRDGAAAKIDF
;
A
#
# COMPACT_ATOMS: atom_id res chain seq x y z
N MET A 1 -65.14 38.69 34.26
CA MET A 1 -63.90 37.91 34.10
C MET A 1 -63.44 38.16 32.67
N PRO A 2 -62.28 38.81 32.42
CA PRO A 2 -61.76 38.97 31.09
C PRO A 2 -60.93 37.74 30.72
N ASP A 3 -61.32 37.11 29.60
CA ASP A 3 -60.56 36.04 28.95
C ASP A 3 -59.23 36.57 28.48
N SER A 4 -58.16 36.10 29.11
CA SER A 4 -56.79 36.29 28.59
C SER A 4 -56.54 35.33 27.42
N ALA A 5 -56.76 35.80 26.21
CA ALA A 5 -56.34 35.13 25.02
C ALA A 5 -54.81 35.07 25.06
N ILE A 6 -54.26 33.88 25.34
CA ILE A 6 -52.84 33.60 25.24
C ILE A 6 -52.47 33.72 23.75
N SER A 7 -51.62 34.69 23.43
CA SER A 7 -51.13 34.93 22.07
C SER A 7 -50.17 33.80 21.66
N THR A 8 -50.68 32.80 20.96
CA THR A 8 -49.92 31.67 20.42
C THR A 8 -49.11 32.05 19.17
N SER A 9 -49.21 33.28 18.64
CA SER A 9 -48.51 33.71 17.43
C SER A 9 -47.08 34.15 17.69
N ASP A 10 -46.76 34.68 18.85
CA ASP A 10 -45.41 35.16 19.17
C ASP A 10 -44.45 33.99 19.44
N ASP A 11 -44.92 32.94 20.11
CA ASP A 11 -44.13 31.75 20.38
C ASP A 11 -43.71 31.03 19.10
N ALA A 12 -44.57 30.91 18.10
CA ALA A 12 -44.23 30.25 16.80
C ALA A 12 -43.18 31.02 16.00
N THR A 13 -43.17 32.36 16.06
CA THR A 13 -42.18 33.20 15.42
C THR A 13 -40.83 33.12 16.13
N ASP A 14 -40.80 33.04 17.43
CA ASP A 14 -39.56 32.90 18.19
C ASP A 14 -38.89 31.53 18.03
N TRP A 15 -39.69 30.46 17.99
CA TRP A 15 -39.18 29.12 17.64
C TRP A 15 -38.60 29.05 16.25
N SER A 16 -39.22 29.70 15.26
CA SER A 16 -38.68 29.71 13.88
C SER A 16 -37.40 30.49 13.77
N ARG A 17 -37.22 31.58 14.53
CA ARG A 17 -35.96 32.34 14.61
C ARG A 17 -34.86 31.53 15.28
N CYS A 18 -35.16 30.88 16.40
CA CYS A 18 -34.24 30.00 17.10
C CYS A 18 -33.75 28.86 16.19
N LEU A 19 -34.67 28.17 15.51
CA LEU A 19 -34.35 27.06 14.58
C LEU A 19 -33.46 27.56 13.44
N ARG A 20 -33.77 28.71 12.82
CA ARG A 20 -32.92 29.32 11.76
C ARG A 20 -31.52 29.64 12.30
N ALA A 21 -31.43 30.26 13.47
CA ALA A 21 -30.13 30.56 14.10
C ALA A 21 -29.30 29.28 14.34
N CYS A 22 -29.92 28.23 14.88
CA CYS A 22 -29.28 26.93 15.07
C CYS A 22 -28.78 26.32 13.73
N LEU A 23 -29.63 26.33 12.70
CA LEU A 23 -29.27 25.79 11.39
C LEU A 23 -28.14 26.59 10.72
N VAL A 24 -28.19 27.93 10.79
CA VAL A 24 -27.11 28.80 10.27
C VAL A 24 -25.82 28.55 11.03
N THR A 25 -25.86 28.45 12.34
CA THR A 25 -24.68 28.16 13.17
C THR A 25 -24.07 26.81 12.83
N LEU A 26 -24.89 25.76 12.73
CA LEU A 26 -24.44 24.42 12.35
C LEU A 26 -23.81 24.42 10.96
N ALA A 27 -24.48 25.04 9.97
CA ALA A 27 -23.95 25.14 8.62
C ALA A 27 -22.63 25.92 8.57
N SER A 28 -22.52 27.01 9.34
CA SER A 28 -21.30 27.80 9.44
C SER A 28 -20.14 27.00 10.05
N CYS A 29 -20.40 26.32 11.17
CA CYS A 29 -19.39 25.45 11.82
C CYS A 29 -18.95 24.31 10.90
N ALA A 30 -19.88 23.62 10.22
CA ALA A 30 -19.58 22.57 9.27
C ALA A 30 -18.74 23.09 8.09
N SER A 31 -19.09 24.27 7.57
CA SER A 31 -18.33 24.92 6.49
C SER A 31 -16.91 25.29 6.91
N LEU A 32 -16.75 25.85 8.12
CA LEU A 32 -15.44 26.20 8.65
C LEU A 32 -14.57 24.96 8.87
N LEU A 33 -15.12 23.88 9.43
CA LEU A 33 -14.41 22.62 9.60
C LEU A 33 -14.01 22.02 8.24
N PHE A 34 -14.88 22.09 7.25
CA PHE A 34 -14.58 21.61 5.91
C PHE A 34 -13.48 22.43 5.24
N VAL A 35 -13.57 23.76 5.30
CA VAL A 35 -12.49 24.65 4.80
C VAL A 35 -11.19 24.36 5.51
N PHE A 36 -11.20 24.16 6.82
CA PHE A 36 -10.03 23.79 7.61
C PHE A 36 -9.42 22.46 7.12
N THR A 37 -10.22 21.40 6.92
CA THR A 37 -9.71 20.11 6.45
C THR A 37 -9.13 20.19 5.03
N ILE A 38 -9.75 20.96 4.13
CA ILE A 38 -9.19 21.22 2.79
C ILE A 38 -7.86 21.98 2.92
N ALA A 39 -7.83 23.04 3.71
CA ALA A 39 -6.64 23.88 3.84
C ALA A 39 -5.43 23.12 4.42
N VAL A 40 -5.68 22.18 5.33
CA VAL A 40 -4.63 21.36 5.96
C VAL A 40 -4.23 20.17 5.12
N ASP A 41 -5.11 19.62 4.24
CA ASP A 41 -4.93 18.35 3.51
C ASP A 41 -4.56 17.18 4.45
N PRO A 42 -5.52 16.62 5.21
CA PRO A 42 -5.29 15.72 6.36
C PRO A 42 -4.39 14.51 6.07
N TYR A 43 -4.40 14.03 4.84
CA TYR A 43 -3.65 12.84 4.39
C TYR A 43 -2.39 13.19 3.61
N ASP A 44 -2.03 14.47 3.56
CA ASP A 44 -0.87 14.93 2.78
C ASP A 44 -0.88 14.40 1.34
N SER A 45 -2.05 14.49 0.70
CA SER A 45 -2.29 13.90 -0.64
C SER A 45 -1.72 14.75 -1.78
N GLY A 46 -1.34 15.99 -1.50
CA GLY A 46 -0.92 16.98 -2.50
C GLY A 46 -2.06 17.53 -3.36
N LYS A 47 -3.33 17.16 -3.09
CA LYS A 47 -4.48 17.71 -3.83
C LYS A 47 -4.84 19.12 -3.38
N PHE A 48 -4.64 19.38 -2.11
CA PHE A 48 -4.83 20.66 -1.43
C PHE A 48 -3.63 20.93 -0.53
N GLY A 49 -3.78 21.72 0.51
CA GLY A 49 -2.73 22.00 1.49
C GLY A 49 -2.03 23.35 1.22
N PHE A 50 -2.32 24.34 2.08
CA PHE A 50 -1.78 25.68 1.93
C PHE A 50 -0.65 25.97 2.92
N PHE A 51 -0.38 25.07 3.87
CA PHE A 51 0.52 25.33 4.98
C PHE A 51 1.92 24.72 4.84
N GLY A 52 2.21 24.00 3.76
CA GLY A 52 3.53 23.41 3.54
C GLY A 52 3.94 22.36 4.60
N ILE A 53 2.98 21.78 5.33
CA ILE A 53 3.25 20.74 6.31
C ILE A 53 3.52 19.44 5.56
N ASN A 54 4.65 18.79 5.83
CA ASN A 54 5.03 17.53 5.21
C ASN A 54 4.82 16.35 6.17
N GLY A 55 4.27 15.27 5.66
CA GLY A 55 4.07 14.03 6.39
C GLY A 55 2.77 13.97 7.19
N VAL A 56 2.48 12.78 7.68
CA VAL A 56 1.32 12.45 8.52
C VAL A 56 1.79 11.75 9.79
N ALA A 57 0.98 11.78 10.85
CA ALA A 57 1.27 11.04 12.08
C ALA A 57 0.81 9.57 11.99
N ASP A 58 -0.09 9.27 11.07
CA ASP A 58 -0.67 7.95 10.87
C ASP A 58 0.38 6.95 10.36
N ARG A 59 0.32 5.72 10.87
CA ARG A 59 1.15 4.59 10.46
C ARG A 59 0.39 3.59 9.58
N ASN A 60 -0.92 3.77 9.42
CA ASN A 60 -1.74 2.89 8.59
C ASN A 60 -1.30 2.99 7.12
N THR A 61 -0.84 1.88 6.56
CA THR A 61 -0.34 1.83 5.18
C THR A 61 -1.37 2.25 4.13
N LEU A 62 -2.67 2.11 4.43
CA LEU A 62 -3.74 2.54 3.52
C LEU A 62 -3.81 4.06 3.32
N THR A 63 -3.41 4.82 4.32
CA THR A 63 -3.52 6.29 4.33
C THR A 63 -2.17 6.98 4.33
N ALA A 64 -1.20 6.47 5.11
CA ALA A 64 0.13 7.05 5.20
C ALA A 64 0.94 6.94 3.90
N ASN A 65 0.71 5.88 3.11
CA ASN A 65 1.43 5.68 1.84
C ASN A 65 1.15 6.78 0.81
N ALA A 66 0.02 7.49 0.89
CA ALA A 66 -0.23 8.63 0.00
C ALA A 66 0.75 9.78 0.26
N SER A 67 1.02 10.09 1.54
CA SER A 67 2.04 11.08 1.92
C SER A 67 3.45 10.64 1.52
N ARG A 68 3.80 9.39 1.80
CA ARG A 68 5.11 8.81 1.46
C ARG A 68 5.36 8.77 -0.04
N ALA A 69 4.37 8.32 -0.80
CA ALA A 69 4.46 8.14 -2.25
C ALA A 69 4.60 9.46 -3.04
N ARG A 70 4.32 10.61 -2.44
CA ARG A 70 4.52 11.93 -3.06
C ARG A 70 5.73 12.69 -2.54
N ASP A 71 6.42 12.17 -1.54
CA ASP A 71 7.59 12.83 -0.96
C ASP A 71 8.75 12.80 -1.95
N ALA A 72 9.12 13.97 -2.46
CA ALA A 72 10.16 14.13 -3.48
C ALA A 72 11.58 13.77 -3.00
N SER A 73 11.76 13.46 -1.71
CA SER A 73 13.03 12.94 -1.19
C SER A 73 13.31 11.50 -1.61
N PHE A 74 12.29 10.79 -2.09
CA PHE A 74 12.40 9.42 -2.62
C PHE A 74 12.38 9.43 -4.15
N ASP A 75 13.13 8.54 -4.75
CA ASP A 75 13.15 8.30 -6.20
C ASP A 75 12.79 6.85 -6.55
N SER A 76 12.70 5.97 -5.58
CA SER A 76 12.51 4.54 -5.77
C SER A 76 11.48 3.98 -4.80
N ALA A 77 10.71 2.97 -5.24
CA ALA A 77 9.61 2.45 -4.44
C ALA A 77 9.61 0.93 -4.33
N ILE A 78 9.15 0.44 -3.16
CA ILE A 78 8.81 -0.95 -2.90
C ILE A 78 7.29 -1.05 -2.87
N ILE A 79 6.71 -1.85 -3.76
CA ILE A 79 5.27 -2.07 -3.91
C ILE A 79 4.96 -3.53 -3.62
N GLY A 80 3.89 -3.80 -2.91
CA GLY A 80 3.43 -5.16 -2.59
C GLY A 80 2.37 -5.15 -1.50
N ASN A 81 2.14 -6.30 -0.91
CA ASN A 81 1.26 -6.41 0.26
C ASN A 81 2.06 -6.68 1.55
N SER A 82 1.43 -7.28 2.58
CA SER A 82 2.09 -7.56 3.85
C SER A 82 3.33 -8.47 3.72
N THR A 83 3.41 -9.30 2.70
CA THR A 83 4.56 -10.19 2.48
C THR A 83 5.81 -9.46 1.97
N ALA A 84 5.69 -8.23 1.50
CA ALA A 84 6.79 -7.38 1.06
C ALA A 84 7.18 -6.30 2.08
N LEU A 85 6.47 -6.19 3.21
CA LEU A 85 6.70 -5.14 4.22
C LEU A 85 8.10 -5.17 4.83
N LEU A 86 8.67 -6.36 4.97
CA LEU A 86 10.00 -6.55 5.56
C LEU A 86 11.17 -6.23 4.61
N ILE A 87 10.90 -5.96 3.34
CA ILE A 87 11.93 -5.41 2.44
C ILE A 87 12.31 -4.03 2.97
N ASN A 88 13.57 -3.86 3.34
CA ASN A 88 14.03 -2.69 4.08
C ASN A 88 14.43 -1.55 3.15
N PRO A 89 13.65 -0.45 3.05
CA PRO A 89 13.96 0.66 2.16
C PRO A 89 15.28 1.36 2.52
N THR A 90 15.63 1.42 3.79
CA THR A 90 16.88 2.04 4.24
C THR A 90 18.09 1.21 3.83
N ALA A 91 18.02 -0.12 4.00
CA ALA A 91 19.10 -1.02 3.57
C ALA A 91 19.31 -0.98 2.05
N LEU A 92 18.23 -1.00 1.27
CA LEU A 92 18.29 -0.86 -0.17
C LEU A 92 18.91 0.50 -0.58
N SER A 93 18.49 1.59 0.06
CA SER A 93 19.00 2.93 -0.22
C SER A 93 20.52 3.03 0.04
N GLN A 94 20.97 2.52 1.18
CA GLN A 94 22.39 2.52 1.54
C GLN A 94 23.24 1.70 0.57
N ALA A 95 22.71 0.55 0.11
CA ALA A 95 23.46 -0.35 -0.76
C ALA A 95 23.50 0.10 -2.23
N THR A 96 22.48 0.83 -2.70
CA THR A 96 22.34 1.19 -4.13
C THR A 96 22.65 2.66 -4.42
N GLY A 97 22.61 3.53 -3.42
CA GLY A 97 22.68 4.99 -3.58
C GLY A 97 21.35 5.62 -4.07
N LEU A 98 20.29 4.84 -4.23
CA LEU A 98 18.94 5.31 -4.53
C LEU A 98 18.18 5.64 -3.23
N HIS A 99 17.04 6.31 -3.32
CA HIS A 99 16.22 6.66 -2.16
C HIS A 99 14.89 5.91 -2.18
N PHE A 100 14.89 4.73 -1.56
CA PHE A 100 13.72 3.86 -1.52
C PHE A 100 12.68 4.27 -0.47
N VAL A 101 11.40 4.12 -0.82
CA VAL A 101 10.27 4.21 0.09
C VAL A 101 9.46 2.92 0.08
N GLN A 102 9.02 2.47 1.26
CA GLN A 102 8.15 1.30 1.42
C GLN A 102 6.68 1.73 1.27
N LEU A 103 6.03 1.22 0.24
CA LEU A 103 4.64 1.55 -0.11
C LEU A 103 3.72 0.33 -0.12
N SER A 104 4.16 -0.80 0.44
CA SER A 104 3.32 -2.00 0.52
C SER A 104 2.05 -1.75 1.31
N VAL A 105 0.98 -2.41 0.88
CA VAL A 105 -0.38 -2.26 1.43
C VAL A 105 -0.74 -3.52 2.22
N VAL A 106 -0.78 -3.44 3.54
CA VAL A 106 -1.15 -4.59 4.39
C VAL A 106 -2.47 -5.19 3.93
N GLY A 107 -2.48 -6.49 3.58
CA GLY A 107 -3.63 -7.20 3.04
C GLY A 107 -4.11 -6.63 1.69
N GLY A 108 -3.26 -5.92 0.96
CA GLY A 108 -3.54 -5.37 -0.36
C GLY A 108 -3.77 -6.47 -1.41
N SER A 109 -4.57 -6.13 -2.40
CA SER A 109 -4.73 -6.89 -3.64
C SER A 109 -3.86 -6.28 -4.74
N PRO A 110 -3.55 -7.02 -5.83
CA PRO A 110 -2.81 -6.48 -6.96
C PRO A 110 -3.41 -5.18 -7.54
N ARG A 111 -4.74 -5.07 -7.51
CA ARG A 111 -5.44 -3.84 -7.91
C ARG A 111 -5.04 -2.64 -7.05
N GLU A 112 -5.00 -2.81 -5.74
CA GLU A 112 -4.66 -1.74 -4.78
C GLU A 112 -3.18 -1.39 -4.88
N GLU A 113 -2.32 -2.38 -5.04
CA GLU A 113 -0.88 -2.21 -5.24
C GLU A 113 -0.59 -1.42 -6.52
N LEU A 114 -1.26 -1.74 -7.62
CA LEU A 114 -1.17 -0.97 -8.87
C LEU A 114 -1.69 0.47 -8.74
N VAL A 115 -2.70 0.70 -7.90
CA VAL A 115 -3.19 2.06 -7.61
C VAL A 115 -2.14 2.87 -6.85
N VAL A 116 -1.45 2.27 -5.89
CA VAL A 116 -0.36 2.91 -5.15
C VAL A 116 0.85 3.17 -6.06
N LEU A 117 1.18 2.22 -6.93
CA LEU A 117 2.22 2.37 -7.95
C LEU A 117 1.90 3.55 -8.89
N ASP A 118 0.69 3.62 -9.46
CA ASP A 118 0.27 4.76 -10.31
C ASP A 118 0.38 6.08 -9.54
N PHE A 119 0.00 6.08 -8.26
CA PHE A 119 0.11 7.27 -7.43
C PHE A 119 1.56 7.72 -7.25
N PHE A 120 2.49 6.81 -6.99
CA PHE A 120 3.92 7.11 -6.90
C PHE A 120 4.45 7.64 -8.25
N LEU A 121 4.25 6.91 -9.33
CA LEU A 121 4.78 7.24 -10.66
C LEU A 121 4.37 8.65 -11.12
N ARG A 122 3.13 9.07 -10.86
CA ARG A 122 2.66 10.39 -11.31
C ARG A 122 3.13 11.56 -10.45
N HIS A 123 3.73 11.30 -9.28
CA HIS A 123 4.29 12.36 -8.43
C HIS A 123 5.79 12.52 -8.59
N HIS A 124 6.45 11.63 -9.33
CA HIS A 124 7.88 11.66 -9.56
C HIS A 124 8.19 11.80 -11.04
N GLY A 125 8.86 12.90 -11.42
CA GLY A 125 9.29 13.11 -12.81
C GLY A 125 10.47 12.23 -13.23
N HIS A 126 11.19 11.70 -12.25
CA HIS A 126 12.26 10.73 -12.41
C HIS A 126 12.11 9.64 -11.36
N VAL A 127 12.20 8.39 -11.79
CA VAL A 127 12.14 7.22 -10.92
C VAL A 127 13.47 6.47 -11.07
N GLY A 128 14.11 6.14 -9.95
CA GLY A 128 15.41 5.45 -9.92
C GLY A 128 15.28 3.94 -10.08
N ALA A 129 14.36 3.31 -9.32
CA ALA A 129 14.08 1.88 -9.41
C ALA A 129 12.70 1.51 -8.83
N LEU A 130 12.18 0.36 -9.23
CA LEU A 130 10.97 -0.23 -8.66
C LEU A 130 11.24 -1.66 -8.17
N VAL A 131 10.69 -1.99 -7.00
CA VAL A 131 10.66 -3.35 -6.46
C VAL A 131 9.20 -3.74 -6.28
N ILE A 132 8.76 -4.82 -6.93
CA ILE A 132 7.37 -5.29 -6.93
C ILE A 132 7.31 -6.67 -6.27
N GLY A 133 6.69 -6.75 -5.10
CA GLY A 133 6.42 -8.00 -4.40
C GLY A 133 5.13 -8.64 -4.93
N ALA A 134 5.25 -9.54 -5.90
CA ALA A 134 4.13 -10.22 -6.52
C ALA A 134 3.81 -11.53 -5.78
N ASP A 135 2.93 -11.47 -4.78
CA ASP A 135 2.46 -12.64 -4.06
C ASP A 135 1.53 -13.53 -4.94
N PRO A 136 1.11 -14.71 -4.46
CA PRO A 136 0.22 -15.60 -5.22
C PRO A 136 -1.10 -14.98 -5.71
N SER A 137 -1.55 -13.88 -5.12
CA SER A 137 -2.79 -13.21 -5.55
C SER A 137 -2.68 -12.60 -6.96
N TRP A 138 -1.48 -12.30 -7.42
CA TRP A 138 -1.23 -11.86 -8.78
C TRP A 138 -1.52 -12.91 -9.84
N CYS A 139 -1.53 -14.19 -9.42
CA CYS A 139 -1.74 -15.35 -10.28
C CYS A 139 -3.20 -15.79 -10.38
N VAL A 140 -4.14 -15.06 -9.81
CA VAL A 140 -5.57 -15.41 -9.82
C VAL A 140 -6.38 -14.39 -10.61
N HIS A 141 -7.46 -14.87 -11.24
CA HIS A 141 -8.28 -14.06 -12.13
C HIS A 141 -9.09 -13.00 -11.34
N GLU A 142 -9.70 -13.41 -10.27
CA GLU A 142 -10.48 -12.51 -9.42
C GLU A 142 -10.50 -13.06 -7.99
N GLN A 143 -10.25 -12.19 -7.02
CA GLN A 143 -10.36 -12.62 -5.64
C GLN A 143 -11.81 -12.45 -5.18
N ASN A 144 -12.42 -13.54 -4.75
CA ASN A 144 -13.68 -13.52 -3.96
C ASN A 144 -13.47 -12.94 -2.54
N ASN A 145 -12.45 -12.15 -2.33
CA ASN A 145 -12.21 -11.50 -1.07
C ASN A 145 -13.28 -10.42 -0.85
N LYS A 146 -13.93 -10.46 0.30
CA LYS A 146 -14.81 -9.38 0.72
C LYS A 146 -14.05 -8.06 0.55
N PRO A 147 -14.62 -7.08 -0.17
CA PRO A 147 -13.93 -5.85 -0.44
C PRO A 147 -13.54 -5.19 0.90
N ARG A 148 -12.26 -5.10 1.14
CA ARG A 148 -11.71 -4.28 2.22
C ARG A 148 -11.88 -2.82 1.81
N PRO A 149 -12.25 -1.90 2.71
CA PRO A 149 -12.40 -0.50 2.36
C PRO A 149 -11.02 0.12 2.06
N PHE A 150 -10.56 0.00 0.82
CA PHE A 150 -9.38 0.71 0.34
C PHE A 150 -9.77 2.15 -0.05
N PRO A 151 -9.03 3.18 0.37
CA PRO A 151 -9.38 4.57 0.13
C PRO A 151 -9.04 5.01 -1.31
N TYR A 152 -9.71 4.47 -2.33
CA TYR A 152 -9.51 4.86 -3.74
C TYR A 152 -9.66 6.35 -3.98
N TRP A 153 -10.50 7.03 -3.18
CA TRP A 153 -10.68 8.47 -3.21
C TRP A 153 -9.38 9.24 -2.87
N LEU A 154 -8.52 8.67 -2.03
CA LEU A 154 -7.24 9.26 -1.62
C LEU A 154 -6.22 9.18 -2.76
N TYR A 155 -6.13 8.05 -3.43
CA TYR A 155 -5.17 7.78 -4.50
C TYR A 155 -5.67 8.24 -5.88
N GLY A 156 -6.96 8.47 -6.06
CA GLY A 156 -7.55 8.93 -7.32
C GLY A 156 -7.13 10.35 -7.71
N ARG A 157 -7.41 10.76 -8.96
CA ARG A 157 -7.03 12.08 -9.50
C ARG A 157 -8.03 13.19 -9.16
N SER A 158 -9.28 12.83 -8.82
CA SER A 158 -10.35 13.80 -8.60
C SER A 158 -10.23 14.54 -7.28
N ARG A 159 -10.05 15.86 -7.33
CA ARG A 159 -10.08 16.73 -6.15
C ARG A 159 -11.46 16.78 -5.49
N LEU A 160 -12.55 16.69 -6.30
CA LEU A 160 -13.91 16.72 -5.79
C LEU A 160 -14.25 15.45 -4.99
N VAL A 161 -13.85 14.28 -5.51
CA VAL A 161 -14.04 13.00 -4.78
C VAL A 161 -13.24 13.00 -3.47
N TYR A 162 -12.02 13.50 -3.50
CA TYR A 162 -11.21 13.65 -2.31
C TYR A 162 -11.87 14.61 -1.30
N ALA A 163 -12.29 15.81 -1.75
CA ALA A 163 -12.95 16.80 -0.90
C ALA A 163 -14.21 16.21 -0.23
N GLY A 164 -15.01 15.44 -0.97
CA GLY A 164 -16.19 14.77 -0.41
C GLY A 164 -15.85 13.79 0.72
N ALA A 165 -14.72 13.10 0.62
CA ALA A 165 -14.25 12.16 1.64
C ALA A 165 -13.74 12.86 2.92
N LEU A 166 -13.40 14.15 2.85
CA LEU A 166 -12.97 14.94 4.01
C LEU A 166 -14.11 15.29 4.99
N PHE A 167 -15.36 15.05 4.62
CA PHE A 167 -16.50 15.15 5.54
C PHE A 167 -16.56 13.95 6.48
N SER A 168 -15.56 13.79 7.33
CA SER A 168 -15.50 12.68 8.29
C SER A 168 -14.75 13.10 9.55
N GLY A 169 -15.12 12.49 10.68
CA GLY A 169 -14.41 12.70 11.95
C GLY A 169 -12.93 12.32 11.86
N ALA A 170 -12.61 11.25 11.14
CA ALA A 170 -11.22 10.84 10.91
C ALA A 170 -10.40 11.90 10.16
N ALA A 171 -10.98 12.53 9.14
CA ALA A 171 -10.31 13.60 8.40
C ALA A 171 -10.02 14.82 9.30
N ILE A 172 -10.94 15.17 10.20
CA ILE A 172 -10.74 16.26 11.16
C ILE A 172 -9.62 15.89 12.13
N GLU A 173 -9.61 14.67 12.66
CA GLU A 173 -8.55 14.20 13.56
C GLU A 173 -7.18 14.24 12.87
N HIS A 174 -7.05 13.71 11.66
CA HIS A 174 -5.81 13.76 10.90
C HIS A 174 -5.39 15.21 10.58
N ALA A 175 -6.34 16.11 10.30
CA ALA A 175 -6.04 17.52 10.09
C ALA A 175 -5.45 18.17 11.35
N VAL A 176 -6.04 17.92 12.53
CA VAL A 176 -5.50 18.39 13.81
C VAL A 176 -4.09 17.83 14.06
N GLN A 177 -3.89 16.53 13.82
CA GLN A 177 -2.58 15.90 13.95
C GLN A 177 -1.53 16.54 13.03
N ARG A 178 -1.90 16.86 11.79
CA ARG A 178 -0.99 17.55 10.86
C ARG A 178 -0.64 18.97 11.31
N VAL A 179 -1.60 19.72 11.83
CA VAL A 179 -1.31 21.03 12.43
C VAL A 179 -0.33 20.88 13.60
N GLN A 180 -0.50 19.87 14.46
CA GLN A 180 0.43 19.60 15.55
C GLN A 180 1.84 19.27 15.04
N ILE A 181 1.98 18.55 13.90
CA ILE A 181 3.27 18.32 13.25
C ILE A 181 3.89 19.65 12.81
N GLY A 182 3.13 20.50 12.10
CA GLY A 182 3.59 21.82 11.65
C GLY A 182 4.02 22.74 12.79
N LEU A 183 3.43 22.60 13.98
CA LEU A 183 3.78 23.33 15.19
C LEU A 183 4.92 22.67 16.01
N GLY A 184 5.48 21.55 15.55
CA GLY A 184 6.50 20.80 16.29
C GLY A 184 6.01 20.10 17.56
N LYS A 185 4.68 20.00 17.75
CA LYS A 185 4.06 19.37 18.92
C LYS A 185 3.80 17.86 18.76
N ARG A 186 3.96 17.34 17.56
CA ARG A 186 3.78 15.92 17.22
C ARG A 186 4.83 15.51 16.20
N GLN A 187 5.36 14.32 16.35
CA GLN A 187 6.25 13.73 15.35
C GLN A 187 5.44 13.14 14.18
N ARG A 188 5.97 13.29 12.98
CA ARG A 188 5.46 12.56 11.80
C ARG A 188 5.85 11.09 11.90
N SER A 189 5.09 10.20 11.26
CA SER A 189 5.48 8.81 11.08
C SER A 189 6.76 8.73 10.25
N ASP A 190 7.44 7.59 10.33
CA ASP A 190 8.65 7.35 9.53
C ASP A 190 8.36 7.58 8.04
N PRO A 191 9.06 8.51 7.38
CA PRO A 191 8.84 8.82 5.98
C PRO A 191 9.25 7.69 5.05
N THR A 192 10.22 6.85 5.42
CA THR A 192 10.67 5.70 4.61
C THR A 192 9.63 4.59 4.60
N GLY A 193 8.72 4.56 5.59
CA GLY A 193 7.75 3.50 5.77
C GLY A 193 8.37 2.19 6.24
N THR A 194 9.60 2.22 6.76
CA THR A 194 10.24 1.03 7.34
C THR A 194 9.31 0.37 8.34
N PHE A 195 9.11 -0.92 8.17
CA PHE A 195 8.31 -1.73 9.07
C PHE A 195 9.22 -2.44 10.06
N ASP A 196 8.97 -2.22 11.35
CA ASP A 196 9.62 -2.96 12.41
C ASP A 196 8.75 -4.14 12.81
N SER A 197 9.22 -5.33 12.48
CA SER A 197 8.49 -6.56 12.80
C SER A 197 8.56 -6.90 14.28
N GLU A 198 9.64 -6.52 14.99
CA GLU A 198 9.83 -6.85 16.39
C GLU A 198 8.85 -6.08 17.29
N ASP A 199 8.54 -4.82 16.91
CA ASP A 199 7.52 -4.00 17.59
C ASP A 199 6.10 -4.54 17.36
N THR A 200 5.84 -5.15 16.22
CA THR A 200 4.48 -5.54 15.79
C THR A 200 4.24 -7.04 16.00
N TRP A 201 5.26 -7.85 15.79
CA TRP A 201 5.22 -9.32 15.91
C TRP A 201 6.40 -9.79 16.77
N PRO A 202 6.26 -9.75 18.10
CA PRO A 202 7.34 -10.11 19.00
C PRO A 202 7.84 -11.53 18.70
N ILE A 203 9.13 -11.75 18.92
CA ILE A 203 9.77 -13.06 18.76
C ILE A 203 9.00 -14.06 19.62
N GLY A 204 8.30 -14.96 18.97
CA GLY A 204 7.39 -15.90 19.61
C GLY A 204 7.23 -17.17 18.79
N GLU A 205 6.33 -18.01 19.21
CA GLU A 205 5.98 -19.23 18.51
C GLU A 205 5.38 -18.94 17.13
N PHE A 206 5.61 -19.86 16.20
CA PHE A 206 4.95 -19.86 14.89
C PHE A 206 3.43 -19.89 15.07
N ARG A 207 2.72 -18.97 14.41
CA ARG A 207 1.26 -18.90 14.46
C ARG A 207 0.66 -19.69 13.31
N ASP A 208 -0.21 -20.65 13.60
CA ASP A 208 -0.97 -21.40 12.59
C ASP A 208 -2.09 -20.53 12.00
N THR A 209 -1.71 -19.40 11.45
CA THR A 209 -2.60 -18.41 10.80
C THR A 209 -2.12 -18.10 9.39
N ASN A 210 -2.99 -17.51 8.58
CA ASN A 210 -2.67 -17.17 7.18
C ASN A 210 -2.21 -18.39 6.35
N ARG A 211 -2.65 -19.60 6.74
CA ARG A 211 -2.46 -20.76 5.87
C ARG A 211 -3.09 -20.43 4.52
N PRO A 212 -2.34 -20.51 3.41
CA PRO A 212 -2.95 -20.32 2.10
C PRO A 212 -4.17 -21.22 1.98
N ALA A 213 -5.27 -20.66 1.48
CA ALA A 213 -6.44 -21.47 1.19
C ALA A 213 -6.04 -22.68 0.33
N ASP A 214 -6.78 -23.77 0.47
CA ASP A 214 -6.58 -24.97 -0.35
C ASP A 214 -6.30 -24.62 -1.81
N PRO A 215 -5.47 -25.39 -2.51
CA PRO A 215 -5.04 -25.06 -3.85
C PRO A 215 -6.25 -24.63 -4.67
N LEU A 216 -6.11 -23.51 -5.36
CA LEU A 216 -7.12 -23.02 -6.28
C LEU A 216 -7.59 -24.22 -7.12
N PRO A 217 -8.90 -24.46 -7.25
CA PRO A 217 -9.40 -25.57 -8.03
C PRO A 217 -8.69 -25.55 -9.36
N ALA A 218 -8.15 -26.72 -9.78
CA ALA A 218 -7.34 -26.88 -10.97
C ALA A 218 -7.91 -26.03 -12.09
N THR A 219 -7.22 -24.95 -12.41
CA THR A 219 -7.71 -23.95 -13.33
C THR A 219 -7.86 -24.57 -14.69
N SER A 220 -9.01 -24.36 -15.31
CA SER A 220 -9.22 -24.72 -16.71
C SER A 220 -8.10 -24.11 -17.58
N ALA A 221 -7.74 -24.72 -18.67
CA ALA A 221 -6.72 -24.22 -19.60
C ALA A 221 -6.90 -22.72 -19.96
N ALA A 222 -8.14 -22.22 -19.91
CA ALA A 222 -8.49 -20.82 -20.15
C ALA A 222 -7.93 -19.83 -19.10
N LEU A 223 -7.71 -20.24 -17.85
CA LEU A 223 -7.09 -19.39 -16.84
C LEU A 223 -5.56 -19.30 -16.97
N ARG A 224 -4.95 -20.25 -17.65
CA ARG A 224 -3.52 -20.21 -17.96
C ARG A 224 -3.16 -19.10 -18.95
N ASP A 225 -4.11 -18.73 -19.80
CA ASP A 225 -3.88 -17.76 -20.88
C ASP A 225 -4.19 -16.31 -20.47
N VAL A 226 -4.87 -16.08 -19.33
CA VAL A 226 -5.30 -14.73 -18.93
C VAL A 226 -4.97 -14.48 -17.45
N LEU A 227 -3.81 -13.88 -17.21
CA LEU A 227 -3.40 -13.37 -15.90
C LEU A 227 -3.64 -11.85 -15.86
N PRO A 228 -4.84 -11.37 -15.51
CA PRO A 228 -5.23 -9.98 -15.73
C PRO A 228 -4.35 -9.00 -14.95
N TRP A 229 -3.90 -9.39 -13.75
CA TRP A 229 -3.05 -8.53 -12.94
C TRP A 229 -1.61 -8.48 -13.45
N VAL A 230 -1.07 -9.62 -13.89
CA VAL A 230 0.25 -9.67 -14.54
C VAL A 230 0.24 -8.88 -15.85
N SER A 231 -0.83 -9.01 -16.64
CA SER A 231 -0.99 -8.23 -17.88
C SER A 231 -1.04 -6.72 -17.61
N LYS A 232 -1.75 -6.29 -16.54
CA LYS A 232 -1.77 -4.88 -16.14
C LYS A 232 -0.42 -4.38 -15.65
N LEU A 233 0.33 -5.20 -14.92
CA LEU A 233 1.69 -4.87 -14.54
C LEU A 233 2.59 -4.70 -15.76
N ASP A 234 2.50 -5.61 -16.72
CA ASP A 234 3.23 -5.55 -17.98
C ASP A 234 2.92 -4.27 -18.78
N GLU A 235 1.64 -3.89 -18.85
CA GLU A 235 1.21 -2.62 -19.46
C GLU A 235 1.86 -1.41 -18.77
N VAL A 236 1.90 -1.39 -17.44
CA VAL A 236 2.54 -0.30 -16.67
C VAL A 236 4.03 -0.28 -16.94
N ILE A 237 4.72 -1.42 -16.83
CA ILE A 237 6.17 -1.53 -17.01
C ILE A 237 6.58 -1.11 -18.43
N LYS A 238 5.81 -1.46 -19.46
CA LYS A 238 6.06 -1.06 -20.85
C LYS A 238 5.97 0.45 -21.09
N GLN A 239 5.24 1.18 -20.25
CA GLN A 239 5.15 2.64 -20.34
C GLN A 239 6.32 3.34 -19.65
N LEU A 240 7.10 2.65 -18.84
CA LEU A 240 8.26 3.20 -18.15
C LEU A 240 9.49 3.27 -19.08
N PRO A 241 10.43 4.20 -18.85
CA PRO A 241 11.71 4.22 -19.55
C PRO A 241 12.38 2.85 -19.50
N ASN A 242 12.94 2.40 -20.61
CA ASN A 242 13.55 1.05 -20.68
C ASN A 242 14.72 0.88 -19.71
N GLU A 243 15.42 1.96 -19.43
CA GLU A 243 16.58 2.02 -18.53
C GLU A 243 16.20 1.96 -17.06
N LEU A 244 14.92 2.19 -16.72
CA LEU A 244 14.46 2.11 -15.34
C LEU A 244 14.53 0.67 -14.82
N PRO A 245 15.35 0.39 -13.78
CA PRO A 245 15.44 -0.92 -13.19
C PRO A 245 14.13 -1.33 -12.51
N VAL A 246 13.67 -2.55 -12.78
CA VAL A 246 12.48 -3.13 -12.15
C VAL A 246 12.80 -4.53 -11.65
N VAL A 247 12.66 -4.75 -10.34
CA VAL A 247 12.77 -6.09 -9.74
C VAL A 247 11.38 -6.56 -9.38
N VAL A 248 10.95 -7.65 -9.99
CA VAL A 248 9.72 -8.36 -9.63
C VAL A 248 10.10 -9.59 -8.83
N LEU A 249 9.55 -9.76 -7.64
CA LEU A 249 9.85 -10.92 -6.81
C LEU A 249 8.60 -11.59 -6.27
N VAL A 250 8.65 -12.92 -6.11
CA VAL A 250 7.67 -13.68 -5.36
C VAL A 250 8.21 -13.86 -3.94
N PRO A 251 7.54 -13.30 -2.92
CA PRO A 251 8.01 -13.36 -1.54
C PRO A 251 8.11 -14.80 -1.02
N PRO A 252 9.06 -15.08 -0.08
CA PRO A 252 9.20 -16.38 0.52
C PRO A 252 8.02 -16.73 1.43
N THR A 253 7.68 -18.02 1.48
CA THR A 253 6.67 -18.60 2.36
C THR A 253 7.20 -19.89 2.95
N VAL A 254 6.56 -20.41 4.01
CA VAL A 254 6.92 -21.72 4.57
C VAL A 254 6.86 -22.81 3.49
N ALA A 255 7.86 -23.68 3.45
CA ALA A 255 8.01 -24.70 2.39
C ALA A 255 6.76 -25.59 2.22
N SER A 256 6.00 -25.86 3.29
CA SER A 256 4.76 -26.62 3.23
C SER A 256 3.65 -25.98 2.36
N THR A 257 3.80 -24.70 2.02
CA THR A 257 2.87 -23.97 1.11
C THR A 257 3.36 -23.94 -0.33
N VAL A 258 4.52 -24.50 -0.61
CA VAL A 258 5.05 -24.58 -1.97
C VAL A 258 4.36 -25.76 -2.70
N ALA A 259 3.81 -25.49 -3.89
CA ALA A 259 3.13 -26.50 -4.66
C ALA A 259 4.08 -27.65 -5.05
N GLN A 260 3.62 -28.88 -4.85
CA GLN A 260 4.44 -30.07 -5.10
C GLN A 260 4.68 -30.27 -6.60
N PRO A 261 5.93 -30.61 -7.00
CA PRO A 261 6.24 -30.91 -8.41
C PRO A 261 5.30 -31.95 -9.01
N GLY A 262 4.86 -31.73 -10.26
CA GLY A 262 3.95 -32.62 -10.96
C GLY A 262 2.47 -32.40 -10.70
N THR A 263 2.11 -31.50 -9.78
CA THR A 263 0.72 -31.12 -9.52
C THR A 263 0.23 -30.05 -10.51
N PRO A 264 -1.08 -29.96 -10.80
CA PRO A 264 -1.66 -28.87 -11.59
C PRO A 264 -1.34 -27.49 -10.98
N GLU A 265 -1.37 -27.37 -9.65
CA GLU A 265 -1.01 -26.13 -8.96
C GLU A 265 0.43 -25.71 -9.26
N ALA A 266 1.39 -26.64 -9.22
CA ALA A 266 2.78 -26.34 -9.56
C ALA A 266 2.92 -25.86 -11.03
N ALA A 267 2.15 -26.45 -11.95
CA ALA A 267 2.12 -26.01 -13.33
C ALA A 267 1.55 -24.59 -13.48
N ASP A 268 0.47 -24.28 -12.78
CA ASP A 268 -0.15 -22.94 -12.80
C ASP A 268 0.78 -21.89 -12.19
N ARG A 269 1.46 -22.23 -11.08
CA ARG A 269 2.49 -21.35 -10.47
C ARG A 269 3.66 -21.11 -11.41
N ALA A 270 4.14 -22.16 -12.08
CA ALA A 270 5.22 -22.04 -13.05
C ALA A 270 4.83 -21.14 -14.23
N ALA A 271 3.60 -21.27 -14.74
CA ALA A 271 3.08 -20.42 -15.81
C ALA A 271 2.97 -18.94 -15.36
N CYS A 272 2.46 -18.67 -14.15
CA CYS A 272 2.41 -17.32 -13.60
C CYS A 272 3.81 -16.72 -13.40
N ASN A 273 4.74 -17.47 -12.82
CA ASN A 273 6.12 -17.04 -12.65
C ASN A 273 6.79 -16.74 -13.99
N ALA A 274 6.53 -17.52 -15.01
CA ALA A 274 7.02 -17.28 -16.38
C ALA A 274 6.44 -15.96 -16.94
N ALA A 275 5.17 -15.69 -16.73
CA ALA A 275 4.53 -14.45 -17.14
C ALA A 275 5.10 -13.24 -16.38
N LEU A 276 5.26 -13.32 -15.05
CA LEU A 276 5.92 -12.28 -14.25
C LEU A 276 7.35 -12.02 -14.72
N LYS A 277 8.12 -13.07 -14.97
CA LYS A 277 9.49 -12.95 -15.53
C LYS A 277 9.49 -12.21 -16.86
N GLN A 278 8.50 -12.47 -17.71
CA GLN A 278 8.40 -11.83 -19.02
C GLN A 278 8.17 -10.31 -18.93
N THR A 279 7.52 -9.81 -17.87
CA THR A 279 7.27 -8.36 -17.71
C THR A 279 8.55 -7.52 -17.60
N VAL A 280 9.64 -8.12 -17.14
CA VAL A 280 10.94 -7.46 -16.96
C VAL A 280 12.01 -7.96 -17.95
N ALA A 281 11.63 -8.87 -18.84
CA ALA A 281 12.59 -9.47 -19.79
C ALA A 281 13.20 -8.41 -20.73
N GLY A 282 14.52 -8.47 -20.90
CA GLY A 282 15.25 -7.55 -21.78
C GLY A 282 15.47 -6.13 -21.23
N ARG A 283 15.01 -5.82 -20.02
CA ARG A 283 15.29 -4.54 -19.37
C ARG A 283 16.62 -4.59 -18.63
N PRO A 284 17.50 -3.57 -18.75
CA PRO A 284 18.75 -3.51 -17.99
C PRO A 284 18.48 -3.48 -16.49
N HIS A 285 19.35 -4.10 -15.70
CA HIS A 285 19.27 -4.11 -14.22
C HIS A 285 17.90 -4.52 -13.66
N SER A 286 17.14 -5.31 -14.44
CA SER A 286 15.80 -5.76 -14.10
C SER A 286 15.76 -7.28 -14.04
N ASN A 287 15.11 -7.82 -13.00
CA ASN A 287 15.07 -9.26 -12.78
C ASN A 287 13.74 -9.72 -12.20
N PHE A 288 13.44 -11.00 -12.44
CA PHE A 288 12.43 -11.75 -11.70
C PHE A 288 13.11 -12.71 -10.72
N ILE A 289 12.74 -12.64 -9.44
CA ILE A 289 13.29 -13.50 -8.38
C ILE A 289 12.16 -14.28 -7.73
N ASN A 290 12.24 -15.59 -7.71
CA ASN A 290 11.29 -16.42 -6.99
C ASN A 290 11.91 -16.92 -5.68
N TYR A 291 11.47 -16.37 -4.56
CA TYR A 291 11.87 -16.81 -3.21
C TYR A 291 10.93 -17.86 -2.62
N ARG A 292 9.82 -18.16 -3.27
CA ARG A 292 8.89 -19.20 -2.84
C ARG A 292 9.39 -20.58 -3.30
N VAL A 293 10.38 -21.09 -2.60
CA VAL A 293 11.09 -22.33 -2.91
C VAL A 293 11.12 -23.23 -1.69
N ASP A 294 11.26 -24.55 -1.90
CA ASP A 294 11.46 -25.52 -0.84
C ASP A 294 12.96 -25.75 -0.58
N ASN A 295 13.48 -25.19 0.51
CA ASN A 295 14.87 -25.31 0.92
C ASN A 295 15.01 -25.34 2.45
N ALA A 296 16.23 -25.38 2.98
CA ALA A 296 16.50 -25.47 4.40
C ALA A 296 15.94 -24.25 5.19
N LEU A 297 15.99 -23.04 4.61
CA LEU A 297 15.48 -21.82 5.27
C LEU A 297 13.95 -21.80 5.33
N THR A 298 13.28 -22.16 4.25
CA THR A 298 11.81 -22.14 4.17
C THR A 298 11.16 -23.33 4.88
N ARG A 299 11.91 -24.42 5.14
CA ARG A 299 11.46 -25.55 5.96
C ARG A 299 11.49 -25.26 7.46
N ASP A 300 12.33 -24.34 7.89
CA ASP A 300 12.41 -23.96 9.31
C ASP A 300 11.32 -22.94 9.64
N ALA A 301 10.27 -23.39 10.33
CA ALA A 301 9.17 -22.55 10.75
C ALA A 301 9.59 -21.42 11.69
N ALA A 302 10.73 -21.54 12.39
CA ALA A 302 11.24 -20.46 13.25
C ALA A 302 11.66 -19.21 12.46
N ASN A 303 11.88 -19.34 11.14
CA ASN A 303 12.16 -18.22 10.25
C ASN A 303 10.90 -17.46 9.80
N PHE A 304 9.72 -17.84 10.29
CA PHE A 304 8.43 -17.26 9.92
C PHE A 304 7.59 -16.92 11.15
N GLU A 305 6.70 -15.94 11.01
CA GLU A 305 5.66 -15.63 11.98
C GLU A 305 4.45 -16.55 11.82
N ASP A 306 4.10 -16.82 10.56
CA ASP A 306 3.04 -17.70 10.11
C ASP A 306 3.38 -18.26 8.72
N PHE A 307 2.42 -18.85 8.02
CA PHE A 307 2.70 -19.50 6.74
C PHE A 307 3.23 -18.60 5.63
N ILE A 308 3.02 -17.28 5.70
CA ILE A 308 3.37 -16.35 4.60
C ILE A 308 4.24 -15.16 5.05
N HIS A 309 4.35 -14.89 6.35
CA HIS A 309 5.13 -13.77 6.85
C HIS A 309 6.48 -14.25 7.40
N TYR A 310 7.55 -13.92 6.70
CA TYR A 310 8.92 -14.27 7.08
C TYR A 310 9.50 -13.28 8.11
N ARG A 311 10.55 -13.71 8.81
CA ARG A 311 11.26 -12.91 9.81
C ARG A 311 12.46 -12.16 9.23
N PRO A 312 13.09 -11.22 9.98
CA PRO A 312 14.23 -10.42 9.52
C PRO A 312 15.41 -11.23 8.97
N ILE A 313 15.66 -12.43 9.47
CA ILE A 313 16.73 -13.30 8.97
C ILE A 313 16.55 -13.64 7.47
N ILE A 314 15.32 -13.86 7.04
CA ILE A 314 14.99 -14.08 5.64
C ILE A 314 14.98 -12.74 4.88
N SER A 315 14.44 -11.66 5.48
CA SER A 315 14.40 -10.34 4.87
C SER A 315 15.78 -9.87 4.41
N ALA A 316 16.81 -10.03 5.24
CA ALA A 316 18.17 -9.63 4.89
C ALA A 316 18.69 -10.33 3.61
N ARG A 317 18.27 -11.57 3.34
CA ARG A 317 18.63 -12.30 2.11
C ARG A 317 17.83 -11.80 0.90
N VAL A 318 16.55 -11.49 1.11
CA VAL A 318 15.70 -10.88 0.07
C VAL A 318 16.29 -9.54 -0.34
N ASP A 319 16.64 -8.68 0.63
CA ASP A 319 17.27 -7.38 0.39
C ASP A 319 18.59 -7.52 -0.39
N ALA A 320 19.45 -8.45 0.01
CA ALA A 320 20.70 -8.72 -0.69
C ALA A 320 20.47 -9.12 -2.16
N GLY A 321 19.46 -9.94 -2.43
CA GLY A 321 19.12 -10.34 -3.78
C GLY A 321 18.58 -9.21 -4.64
N ILE A 322 17.77 -8.34 -4.06
CA ILE A 322 17.28 -7.13 -4.74
C ILE A 322 18.48 -6.24 -5.10
N VAL A 323 19.39 -6.00 -4.15
CA VAL A 323 20.60 -5.18 -4.38
C VAL A 323 21.46 -5.73 -5.50
N LEU A 324 21.72 -7.05 -5.52
CA LEU A 324 22.49 -7.68 -6.59
C LEU A 324 21.81 -7.50 -7.96
N SER A 325 20.48 -7.64 -8.01
CA SER A 325 19.73 -7.44 -9.25
C SER A 325 19.82 -6.02 -9.77
N LEU A 326 19.72 -5.02 -8.89
CA LEU A 326 19.77 -3.61 -9.26
C LEU A 326 21.17 -3.17 -9.67
N ARG A 327 22.23 -3.70 -9.06
CA ARG A 327 23.62 -3.31 -9.34
C ARG A 327 24.20 -4.03 -10.55
N ASP A 328 24.05 -5.32 -10.59
CA ASP A 328 24.81 -6.17 -11.52
C ASP A 328 24.01 -6.60 -12.74
N GLY A 329 22.68 -6.36 -12.75
CA GLY A 329 21.79 -6.80 -13.83
C GLY A 329 21.77 -8.32 -14.01
N ALA A 330 22.45 -9.05 -13.15
CA ALA A 330 22.51 -10.48 -13.20
C ALA A 330 21.30 -11.07 -12.50
N ALA A 331 20.69 -12.12 -13.09
CA ALA A 331 19.87 -13.03 -12.34
C ALA A 331 20.79 -13.67 -11.28
N ALA A 332 20.95 -13.02 -10.15
CA ALA A 332 21.76 -13.55 -9.09
C ALA A 332 21.25 -14.95 -8.79
N LYS A 333 22.08 -15.98 -8.94
CA LYS A 333 21.89 -17.24 -8.25
C LYS A 333 22.04 -16.89 -6.76
N ILE A 334 20.95 -16.40 -6.20
CA ILE A 334 20.88 -16.15 -4.79
C ILE A 334 20.69 -17.53 -4.20
N ASP A 335 21.72 -18.02 -3.55
CA ASP A 335 21.62 -19.18 -2.67
C ASP A 335 20.73 -18.74 -1.48
N PHE A 336 19.44 -18.87 -1.71
CA PHE A 336 18.39 -18.54 -0.77
C PHE A 336 18.06 -19.77 0.08
#